data_ef34e85be9a481efc54d778cfd03e4a6
#
_entry.id   ef34e85be9a481efc54d778cfd03e4a6
#
_cell.length_a   1.000
_cell.length_b   1.000
_cell.length_c   1.000
_cell.angle_alpha   90.00
_cell.angle_beta   90.00
_cell.angle_gamma   90.00
#
_symmetry.space_group_name_H-M   'P 1'
#
loop_
_entity.id
_entity.type
_entity.pdbx_description
1 polymer ?
#
loop_
_entity_poly.entity_id
_entity_poly.type
_entity_poly.pdbx_seq_one_letter_code
_entity_poly.pdbx_strand_id
1 'polypeptide(L)'
;MKLIVAVDSNWGIGLRNALLVHIPSDMKFFRSETMGKTIIMGRKTLESFPGGQPLKNRVNVVLTTDKNYKVKDTVIVHTIEEMLDELKKYDSEDIFVIGGESIYRQMLPYCDVAHVTKIDHAYEADAYFPDLDSDPEWEITADSDEQVYFDITYQFLKYERKKA
;
A
#
# COMPACT_ATOMS: atom_id res chain seq x y z
N MET A 1 -7.83 9.98 -1.46
CA MET A 1 -7.38 8.56 -1.28
C MET A 1 -5.88 8.54 -1.11
N LYS A 2 -5.40 7.69 -0.23
CA LYS A 2 -3.99 7.58 0.13
C LYS A 2 -3.46 6.21 -0.24
N LEU A 3 -2.16 6.09 -0.38
CA LEU A 3 -1.52 4.78 -0.43
C LEU A 3 -0.40 4.71 0.60
N ILE A 4 -0.03 3.50 0.97
CA ILE A 4 1.01 3.24 1.96
C ILE A 4 1.83 2.04 1.46
N VAL A 5 3.15 2.20 1.43
CA VAL A 5 4.06 1.22 0.85
C VAL A 5 5.46 1.33 1.45
N ALA A 6 6.15 0.19 1.54
CA ALA A 6 7.58 0.16 1.84
C ALA A 6 8.32 -0.25 0.58
N VAL A 7 9.34 0.51 0.21
CA VAL A 7 10.13 0.27 -1.00
C VAL A 7 11.62 0.21 -0.66
N ASP A 8 12.38 -0.55 -1.45
CA ASP A 8 13.84 -0.52 -1.37
C ASP A 8 14.41 0.62 -2.23
N SER A 9 15.73 0.69 -2.36
CA SER A 9 16.39 1.75 -3.12
C SER A 9 16.04 1.75 -4.61
N ASN A 10 15.55 0.63 -5.15
CA ASN A 10 15.10 0.49 -6.54
C ASN A 10 13.57 0.47 -6.67
N TRP A 11 12.84 0.91 -5.64
CA TRP A 11 11.37 0.90 -5.61
C TRP A 11 10.78 -0.51 -5.66
N GLY A 12 11.56 -1.52 -5.26
CA GLY A 12 11.08 -2.88 -5.08
C GLY A 12 10.19 -3.00 -3.86
N ILE A 13 9.13 -3.80 -3.95
CA ILE A 13 8.14 -3.94 -2.87
C ILE A 13 7.94 -5.37 -2.42
N GLY A 14 8.36 -6.35 -3.20
CA GLY A 14 8.13 -7.73 -2.83
C GLY A 14 8.90 -8.73 -3.68
N LEU A 15 8.94 -9.95 -3.18
CA LEU A 15 9.49 -11.12 -3.88
C LEU A 15 8.64 -12.32 -3.50
N ARG A 16 8.15 -13.07 -4.50
CA ARG A 16 7.34 -14.28 -4.31
C ARG A 16 6.14 -14.04 -3.38
N ASN A 17 5.44 -12.93 -3.60
CA ASN A 17 4.26 -12.52 -2.84
C ASN A 17 4.53 -12.26 -1.34
N ALA A 18 5.73 -11.87 -0.98
CA ALA A 18 6.12 -11.50 0.38
C ALA A 18 6.83 -10.16 0.39
N LEU A 19 6.79 -9.47 1.51
CA LEU A 19 7.56 -8.24 1.70
C LEU A 19 9.06 -8.55 1.62
N LEU A 20 9.84 -7.59 1.12
CA LEU A 20 11.29 -7.74 1.02
C LEU A 20 11.96 -7.84 2.39
N VAL A 21 11.43 -7.11 3.36
CA VAL A 21 11.94 -7.10 4.73
C VAL A 21 10.83 -6.70 5.69
N HIS A 22 10.86 -7.24 6.91
CA HIS A 22 9.94 -6.88 7.98
C HIS A 22 10.64 -5.97 8.97
N ILE A 23 10.22 -4.71 9.04
CA ILE A 23 10.73 -3.71 9.97
C ILE A 23 9.63 -3.44 10.99
N PRO A 24 9.85 -3.75 12.29
CA PRO A 24 8.78 -3.63 13.30
C PRO A 24 8.16 -2.24 13.40
N SER A 25 8.95 -1.16 13.33
CA SER A 25 8.42 0.20 13.41
C SER A 25 7.61 0.57 12.15
N ASP A 26 7.94 0.00 11.00
CA ASP A 26 7.18 0.18 9.77
C ASP A 26 5.82 -0.55 9.87
N MET A 27 5.80 -1.76 10.40
CA MET A 27 4.58 -2.50 10.65
C MET A 27 3.67 -1.76 11.63
N LYS A 28 4.26 -1.15 12.67
CA LYS A 28 3.52 -0.34 13.65
C LYS A 28 2.95 0.92 13.00
N PHE A 29 3.71 1.58 12.15
CA PHE A 29 3.25 2.76 11.39
C PHE A 29 2.05 2.40 10.51
N PHE A 30 2.16 1.33 9.73
CA PHE A 30 1.08 0.82 8.88
C PHE A 30 -0.19 0.57 9.71
N ARG A 31 -0.04 -0.14 10.83
CA ARG A 31 -1.15 -0.45 11.70
C ARG A 31 -1.82 0.82 12.25
N SER A 32 -1.04 1.77 12.73
CA SER A 32 -1.60 2.98 13.32
C SER A 32 -2.30 3.86 12.27
N GLU A 33 -1.76 3.94 11.06
CA GLU A 33 -2.37 4.73 9.99
C GLU A 33 -3.67 4.11 9.47
N THR A 34 -3.76 2.78 9.42
CA THR A 34 -4.90 2.10 8.81
C THR A 34 -5.99 1.67 9.80
N MET A 35 -5.72 1.71 11.11
CA MET A 35 -6.67 1.26 12.11
C MET A 35 -7.97 2.07 12.05
N GLY A 36 -9.10 1.36 11.96
CA GLY A 36 -10.41 2.00 11.83
C GLY A 36 -10.72 2.55 10.43
N LYS A 37 -9.83 2.33 9.47
CA LYS A 37 -9.94 2.87 8.11
C LYS A 37 -10.37 1.79 7.11
N THR A 38 -10.43 2.17 5.84
CA THR A 38 -10.71 1.26 4.73
C THR A 38 -9.41 0.97 3.99
N ILE A 39 -9.08 -0.31 3.83
CA ILE A 39 -7.91 -0.74 3.09
C ILE A 39 -8.33 -1.48 1.83
N ILE A 40 -7.69 -1.16 0.72
CA ILE A 40 -7.97 -1.80 -0.57
C ILE A 40 -6.73 -2.52 -1.08
N MET A 41 -6.94 -3.71 -1.65
CA MET A 41 -5.86 -4.61 -1.99
C MET A 41 -6.26 -5.57 -3.08
N GLY A 42 -5.27 -6.25 -3.67
CA GLY A 42 -5.50 -7.39 -4.52
C GLY A 42 -5.61 -8.69 -3.71
N ARG A 43 -6.13 -9.74 -4.33
CA ARG A 43 -6.32 -11.05 -3.71
C ARG A 43 -5.04 -11.61 -3.08
N LYS A 44 -3.91 -11.52 -3.79
CA LYS A 44 -2.64 -12.06 -3.29
C LYS A 44 -2.16 -11.37 -2.02
N THR A 45 -2.44 -10.07 -1.88
CA THR A 45 -2.10 -9.34 -0.67
C THR A 45 -2.93 -9.84 0.52
N LEU A 46 -4.24 -10.04 0.33
CA LEU A 46 -5.08 -10.64 1.36
C LEU A 46 -4.53 -12.01 1.78
N GLU A 47 -4.20 -12.85 0.81
CA GLU A 47 -3.70 -14.20 1.08
C GLU A 47 -2.33 -14.22 1.76
N SER A 48 -1.58 -13.11 1.71
CA SER A 48 -0.30 -12.98 2.40
C SER A 48 -0.42 -12.65 3.89
N PHE A 49 -1.61 -12.25 4.34
CA PHE A 49 -1.84 -11.97 5.77
C PHE A 49 -1.86 -13.27 6.58
N PRO A 50 -1.60 -13.20 7.90
CA PRO A 50 -1.63 -14.38 8.75
C PRO A 50 -2.92 -15.16 8.60
N GLY A 51 -2.81 -16.44 8.25
CA GLY A 51 -3.97 -17.31 8.01
C GLY A 51 -4.82 -16.93 6.80
N GLY A 52 -4.36 -16.00 5.93
CA GLY A 52 -5.13 -15.51 4.82
C GLY A 52 -6.38 -14.76 5.24
N GLN A 53 -6.38 -14.19 6.44
CA GLN A 53 -7.55 -13.51 7.02
C GLN A 53 -7.45 -12.00 6.84
N PRO A 54 -8.61 -11.31 6.68
CA PRO A 54 -8.60 -9.85 6.60
C PRO A 54 -8.08 -9.23 7.91
N LEU A 55 -7.54 -8.02 7.80
CA LEU A 55 -7.03 -7.30 8.96
C LEU A 55 -8.20 -6.79 9.80
N LYS A 56 -8.12 -7.01 11.11
CA LYS A 56 -9.18 -6.64 12.05
C LYS A 56 -9.31 -5.13 12.20
N ASN A 57 -10.53 -4.69 12.52
CA ASN A 57 -10.88 -3.29 12.79
C ASN A 57 -10.64 -2.37 11.59
N ARG A 58 -10.75 -2.92 10.40
CA ARG A 58 -10.66 -2.19 9.13
C ARG A 58 -11.67 -2.77 8.15
N VAL A 59 -12.14 -1.92 7.24
CA VAL A 59 -12.91 -2.43 6.10
C VAL A 59 -11.91 -2.91 5.07
N ASN A 60 -12.00 -4.19 4.70
CA ASN A 60 -11.09 -4.81 3.72
C ASN A 60 -11.83 -4.96 2.39
N VAL A 61 -11.39 -4.24 1.36
CA VAL A 61 -11.95 -4.31 0.01
C VAL A 61 -10.92 -4.97 -0.90
N VAL A 62 -11.30 -6.06 -1.55
CA VAL A 62 -10.39 -6.90 -2.33
C VAL A 62 -10.82 -6.93 -3.78
N LEU A 63 -9.90 -6.62 -4.68
CA LEU A 63 -10.09 -6.70 -6.12
C LEU A 63 -9.55 -8.04 -6.63
N THR A 64 -10.41 -8.80 -7.29
CA THR A 64 -10.03 -10.05 -7.96
C THR A 64 -10.90 -10.29 -9.18
N THR A 65 -10.31 -10.83 -10.25
CA THR A 65 -11.08 -11.25 -11.43
C THR A 65 -11.86 -12.54 -11.20
N ASP A 66 -11.55 -13.27 -10.15
CA ASP A 66 -12.26 -14.51 -9.81
C ASP A 66 -13.63 -14.19 -9.21
N LYS A 67 -14.69 -14.36 -10.01
CA LYS A 67 -16.07 -14.06 -9.61
C LYS A 67 -16.62 -14.96 -8.51
N ASN A 68 -15.96 -16.08 -8.24
CA ASN A 68 -16.36 -17.02 -7.20
C ASN A 68 -15.58 -16.84 -5.89
N TYR A 69 -14.66 -15.88 -5.85
CA TYR A 69 -13.84 -15.64 -4.68
C TYR A 69 -14.67 -15.05 -3.55
N LYS A 70 -14.60 -15.66 -2.38
CA LYS A 70 -15.31 -15.20 -1.18
C LYS A 70 -14.44 -15.42 0.03
N VAL A 71 -14.33 -14.39 0.88
CA VAL A 71 -13.68 -14.49 2.18
C VAL A 71 -14.55 -13.74 3.18
N LYS A 72 -14.78 -14.34 4.34
CA LYS A 72 -15.58 -13.74 5.40
C LYS A 72 -14.98 -12.39 5.82
N ASP A 73 -15.85 -11.43 6.13
CA ASP A 73 -15.48 -10.10 6.60
C ASP A 73 -14.67 -9.27 5.58
N THR A 74 -14.90 -9.55 4.29
CA THR A 74 -14.33 -8.73 3.21
C THR A 74 -15.42 -8.28 2.25
N VAL A 75 -15.13 -7.19 1.55
CA VAL A 75 -15.90 -6.74 0.39
C VAL A 75 -15.10 -7.13 -0.85
N ILE A 76 -15.71 -7.92 -1.74
CA ILE A 76 -15.06 -8.38 -2.96
C ILE A 76 -15.59 -7.58 -4.14
N VAL A 77 -14.68 -7.04 -4.94
CA VAL A 77 -14.99 -6.36 -6.20
C VAL A 77 -14.17 -6.99 -7.32
N HIS A 78 -14.64 -6.86 -8.56
CA HIS A 78 -14.06 -7.59 -9.70
C HIS A 78 -13.49 -6.69 -10.78
N THR A 79 -13.78 -5.39 -10.73
CA THR A 79 -13.27 -4.40 -11.69
C THR A 79 -12.90 -3.12 -10.95
N ILE A 80 -12.13 -2.26 -11.62
CA ILE A 80 -11.80 -0.93 -11.07
C ILE A 80 -13.08 -0.08 -10.94
N GLU A 81 -14.01 -0.20 -11.89
CA GLU A 81 -15.29 0.51 -11.82
C GLU A 81 -16.08 0.11 -10.58
N GLU A 82 -16.16 -1.20 -10.29
CA GLU A 82 -16.80 -1.69 -9.06
C GLU A 82 -16.07 -1.19 -7.82
N MET A 83 -14.73 -1.18 -7.84
CA MET A 83 -13.93 -0.65 -6.74
C MET A 83 -14.27 0.82 -6.49
N LEU A 84 -14.23 1.65 -7.51
CA LEU A 84 -14.51 3.09 -7.37
C LEU A 84 -15.95 3.33 -6.88
N ASP A 85 -16.90 2.53 -7.33
CA ASP A 85 -18.27 2.61 -6.88
C ASP A 85 -18.42 2.25 -5.40
N GLU A 86 -17.76 1.17 -4.98
CA GLU A 86 -17.76 0.76 -3.57
C GLU A 86 -17.13 1.84 -2.68
N LEU A 87 -16.05 2.48 -3.14
CA LEU A 87 -15.32 3.48 -2.36
C LEU A 87 -16.11 4.78 -2.13
N LYS A 88 -17.18 5.02 -2.88
CA LYS A 88 -18.07 6.16 -2.64
C LYS A 88 -18.75 6.11 -1.27
N LYS A 89 -18.82 4.94 -0.66
CA LYS A 89 -19.43 4.73 0.67
C LYS A 89 -18.56 5.23 1.81
N TYR A 90 -17.28 5.54 1.55
CA TYR A 90 -16.30 5.88 2.57
C TYR A 90 -15.72 7.27 2.32
N ASP A 91 -15.23 7.90 3.40
CA ASP A 91 -14.50 9.16 3.28
C ASP A 91 -13.15 8.88 2.59
N SER A 92 -12.85 9.63 1.53
CA SER A 92 -11.63 9.43 0.76
C SER A 92 -10.35 9.58 1.59
N GLU A 93 -10.37 10.41 2.64
CA GLU A 93 -9.25 10.58 3.56
C GLU A 93 -8.97 9.32 4.40
N ASP A 94 -9.94 8.43 4.49
CA ASP A 94 -9.86 7.21 5.29
C ASP A 94 -9.59 5.96 4.42
N ILE A 95 -9.29 6.14 3.13
CA ILE A 95 -9.03 5.03 2.21
C ILE A 95 -7.54 4.90 1.94
N PHE A 96 -6.99 3.69 2.14
CA PHE A 96 -5.58 3.36 1.92
C PHE A 96 -5.43 2.21 0.94
N VAL A 97 -4.68 2.45 -0.14
CA VAL A 97 -4.26 1.42 -1.09
C VAL A 97 -3.02 0.72 -0.49
N ILE A 98 -3.09 -0.59 -0.30
CA ILE A 98 -2.04 -1.32 0.41
C ILE A 98 -1.30 -2.36 -0.44
N GLY A 99 -1.66 -2.51 -1.71
CA GLY A 99 -0.90 -3.35 -2.64
C GLY A 99 -1.70 -4.48 -3.24
N GLY A 100 -1.13 -5.30 -4.03
CA GLY A 100 0.27 -5.24 -4.50
C GLY A 100 0.52 -4.34 -5.71
N GLU A 101 1.54 -4.74 -6.50
CA GLU A 101 2.01 -3.94 -7.64
C GLU A 101 0.88 -3.50 -8.58
N SER A 102 0.06 -4.44 -9.03
CA SER A 102 -1.03 -4.15 -9.96
C SER A 102 -2.04 -3.16 -9.37
N ILE A 103 -2.39 -3.33 -8.10
CA ILE A 103 -3.37 -2.47 -7.43
C ILE A 103 -2.78 -1.07 -7.23
N TYR A 104 -1.52 -0.95 -6.83
CA TYR A 104 -0.86 0.34 -6.73
C TYR A 104 -0.90 1.08 -8.06
N ARG A 105 -0.54 0.40 -9.16
CA ARG A 105 -0.51 1.03 -10.49
C ARG A 105 -1.90 1.47 -10.95
N GLN A 106 -2.91 0.64 -10.73
CA GLN A 106 -4.27 0.95 -11.16
C GLN A 106 -4.91 2.05 -10.32
N MET A 107 -4.57 2.14 -9.04
CA MET A 107 -5.19 3.10 -8.12
C MET A 107 -4.38 4.39 -7.92
N LEU A 108 -3.12 4.41 -8.33
CA LEU A 108 -2.27 5.60 -8.19
C LEU A 108 -2.89 6.87 -8.79
N PRO A 109 -3.56 6.83 -9.97
CA PRO A 109 -4.20 8.02 -10.53
C PRO A 109 -5.27 8.65 -9.64
N TYR A 110 -5.83 7.88 -8.72
CA TYR A 110 -6.89 8.34 -7.80
C TYR A 110 -6.36 8.77 -6.43
N CYS A 111 -5.05 8.64 -6.20
CA CYS A 111 -4.42 8.98 -4.93
C CYS A 111 -3.80 10.37 -4.99
N ASP A 112 -3.83 11.07 -3.86
CA ASP A 112 -3.21 12.38 -3.69
C ASP A 112 -2.12 12.40 -2.62
N VAL A 113 -2.03 11.34 -1.82
CA VAL A 113 -1.02 11.17 -0.77
C VAL A 113 -0.43 9.77 -0.84
N ALA A 114 0.90 9.69 -0.75
CA ALA A 114 1.62 8.42 -0.65
C ALA A 114 2.53 8.44 0.57
N HIS A 115 2.28 7.53 1.51
CA HIS A 115 3.19 7.27 2.62
C HIS A 115 4.17 6.19 2.19
N VAL A 116 5.43 6.56 2.03
CA VAL A 116 6.48 5.68 1.52
C VAL A 116 7.55 5.49 2.59
N THR A 117 7.76 4.26 3.01
CA THR A 117 8.92 3.90 3.83
C THR A 117 10.02 3.51 2.86
N LYS A 118 11.07 4.33 2.78
CA LYS A 118 12.16 4.11 1.85
C LYS A 118 13.35 3.47 2.55
N ILE A 119 13.70 2.26 2.13
CA ILE A 119 14.74 1.45 2.74
C ILE A 119 16.01 1.61 1.92
N ASP A 120 17.10 2.01 2.58
CA ASP A 120 18.39 2.22 1.93
C ASP A 120 19.13 0.89 1.75
N HIS A 121 18.60 0.06 0.87
CA HIS A 121 19.18 -1.22 0.50
C HIS A 121 18.52 -1.71 -0.79
N ALA A 122 19.27 -2.40 -1.64
CA ALA A 122 18.72 -2.99 -2.86
C ALA A 122 18.55 -4.50 -2.64
N TYR A 123 17.31 -4.97 -2.63
CA TYR A 123 16.98 -6.39 -2.50
C TYR A 123 16.68 -7.00 -3.87
N GLU A 124 16.71 -8.32 -3.95
CA GLU A 124 16.10 -9.01 -5.07
C GLU A 124 14.59 -8.84 -4.97
N ALA A 125 13.94 -8.38 -6.04
CA ALA A 125 12.52 -8.13 -6.06
C ALA A 125 11.92 -8.56 -7.38
N ASP A 126 10.64 -8.97 -7.37
CA ASP A 126 9.87 -9.27 -8.58
C ASP A 126 8.61 -8.38 -8.69
N ALA A 127 8.37 -7.53 -7.71
CA ALA A 127 7.30 -6.55 -7.71
C ALA A 127 7.86 -5.18 -7.38
N TYR A 128 7.38 -4.14 -8.07
CA TYR A 128 7.92 -2.79 -7.96
C TYR A 128 6.80 -1.77 -7.88
N PHE A 129 7.06 -0.69 -7.15
CA PHE A 129 6.22 0.50 -7.11
C PHE A 129 6.77 1.54 -8.09
N PRO A 130 5.92 2.33 -8.74
CA PRO A 130 6.38 3.42 -9.61
C PRO A 130 7.31 4.39 -8.87
N ASP A 131 8.40 4.80 -9.53
CA ASP A 131 9.36 5.75 -8.96
C ASP A 131 8.75 7.15 -8.90
N LEU A 132 8.26 7.53 -7.71
CA LEU A 132 7.65 8.84 -7.50
C LEU A 132 8.68 9.97 -7.53
N ASP A 133 9.96 9.69 -7.30
CA ASP A 133 11.01 10.71 -7.39
C ASP A 133 11.23 11.16 -8.83
N SER A 134 10.92 10.30 -9.79
CA SER A 134 11.02 10.62 -11.23
C SER A 134 9.70 11.12 -11.80
N ASP A 135 8.63 11.18 -11.01
CA ASP A 135 7.30 11.61 -11.48
C ASP A 135 7.12 13.09 -11.16
N PRO A 136 6.98 13.95 -12.18
CA PRO A 136 6.84 15.39 -11.96
C PRO A 136 5.53 15.80 -11.28
N GLU A 137 4.54 14.91 -11.19
CA GLU A 137 3.27 15.19 -10.51
C GLU A 137 3.35 15.03 -9.00
N TRP A 138 4.43 14.44 -8.48
CA TRP A 138 4.58 14.16 -7.06
C TRP A 138 5.76 14.91 -6.44
N GLU A 139 5.64 15.28 -5.17
CA GLU A 139 6.71 15.89 -4.40
C GLU A 139 6.71 15.38 -2.96
N ILE A 140 7.89 15.37 -2.34
CA ILE A 140 8.02 15.04 -0.93
C ILE A 140 7.62 16.27 -0.12
N THR A 141 6.63 16.12 0.76
CA THR A 141 6.13 17.22 1.60
C THR A 141 6.47 17.02 3.07
N ALA A 142 6.87 15.83 3.47
CA ALA A 142 7.35 15.54 4.82
C ALA A 142 8.31 14.36 4.80
N ASP A 143 9.28 14.39 5.70
CA ASP A 143 10.23 13.31 5.88
C ASP A 143 10.54 13.14 7.36
N SER A 144 10.92 11.93 7.76
CA SER A 144 11.43 11.65 9.08
C SER A 144 12.96 11.70 9.08
N ASP A 145 13.55 11.77 10.26
CA ASP A 145 14.96 11.49 10.42
C ASP A 145 15.23 10.04 9.98
N GLU A 146 16.50 9.76 9.66
CA GLU A 146 16.94 8.42 9.34
C GLU A 146 16.71 7.48 10.53
N GLN A 147 16.10 6.34 10.25
CA GLN A 147 15.81 5.30 11.23
C GLN A 147 16.75 4.12 11.00
N VAL A 148 16.97 3.31 12.03
CA VAL A 148 17.84 2.13 11.93
C VAL A 148 17.15 0.93 12.55
N TYR A 149 17.22 -0.22 11.86
CA TYR A 149 16.81 -1.52 12.37
C TYR A 149 17.91 -2.52 12.01
N PHE A 150 18.68 -2.98 13.00
CA PHE A 150 19.92 -3.72 12.80
C PHE A 150 20.88 -2.91 11.89
N ASP A 151 21.28 -3.44 10.75
CA ASP A 151 22.15 -2.76 9.78
C ASP A 151 21.37 -2.06 8.66
N ILE A 152 20.04 -2.04 8.75
CA ILE A 152 19.17 -1.44 7.75
C ILE A 152 18.84 -0.02 8.16
N THR A 153 19.03 0.93 7.24
CA THR A 153 18.59 2.31 7.43
C THR A 153 17.37 2.58 6.55
N TYR A 154 16.44 3.39 7.05
CA TYR A 154 15.21 3.73 6.32
C TYR A 154 14.68 5.08 6.79
N GLN A 155 13.77 5.65 6.00
CA GLN A 155 13.06 6.89 6.34
C GLN A 155 11.58 6.74 6.01
N PHE A 156 10.75 7.42 6.78
CA PHE A 156 9.34 7.60 6.46
C PHE A 156 9.21 8.88 5.65
N LEU A 157 8.66 8.77 4.44
CA LEU A 157 8.46 9.89 3.52
C LEU A 157 6.98 10.04 3.23
N LYS A 158 6.52 11.29 3.12
CA LYS A 158 5.18 11.61 2.64
C LYS A 158 5.33 12.31 1.29
N TYR A 159 4.75 11.72 0.27
CA TYR A 159 4.63 12.33 -1.05
C TYR A 159 3.21 12.85 -1.21
N GLU A 160 3.07 14.00 -1.81
CA GLU A 160 1.77 14.55 -2.18
C GLU A 160 1.78 14.93 -3.65
N ARG A 161 0.61 14.75 -4.29
CA ARG A 161 0.43 15.16 -5.68
C ARG A 161 0.46 16.67 -5.74
N LYS A 162 1.24 17.23 -6.66
CA LYS A 162 1.33 18.67 -6.84
C LYS A 162 -0.02 19.23 -7.27
N LYS A 163 -0.38 20.36 -6.71
CA LYS A 163 -1.59 21.07 -7.11
C LYS A 163 -1.34 21.78 -8.43
N ALA A 164 -2.31 21.68 -9.33
CA ALA A 164 -2.26 22.36 -10.61
C ALA A 164 -2.40 23.89 -10.45
#